data_7abce92f92aedcd2cb6c398e5eac3fb6
#
_entry.id   7abce92f92aedcd2cb6c398e5eac3fb6
#
_cell.length_a   1.000
_cell.length_b   1.000
_cell.length_c   1.000
_cell.angle_alpha   90.00
_cell.angle_beta   90.00
_cell.angle_gamma   90.00
#
_symmetry.space_group_name_H-M   'P 1'
#
loop_
_entity.id
_entity.type
_entity.pdbx_description
1 polymer ?
#
loop_
_entity_poly.entity_id
_entity_poly.type
_entity_poly.pdbx_seq_one_letter_code
_entity_poly.pdbx_strand_id
1 'polypeptide(L)'
;MSKQNDKTSLKMKLEAALLASGRPIYIEELSNILKVKPKEIKEALDSLKNIYSKDSALELVEFKDSYMIRIRPELAPVAKKFAGKPFLSRSMAKTLSLIAYYGPISIKELKEKRGSVVYSHIKALEKIRLIKKEETNGQKMYSVTDDFFKLFNVPQSKDELKKTLFNNLQQLEGKQ
;
A
#
# COMPACT_ATOMS: atom_id res chain seq x y z
N MET A 1 42.09 -5.92 -1.84
CA MET A 1 40.99 -4.96 -2.07
C MET A 1 40.22 -4.83 -0.78
N SER A 2 40.32 -3.65 -0.20
CA SER A 2 39.94 -3.32 1.18
C SER A 2 38.42 -3.43 1.36
N LYS A 3 37.96 -4.22 2.34
CA LYS A 3 36.60 -4.14 2.90
C LYS A 3 36.47 -2.74 3.52
N GLN A 4 35.93 -1.81 2.76
CA GLN A 4 35.48 -0.54 3.26
C GLN A 4 34.38 -0.86 4.28
N ASN A 5 34.71 -0.69 5.55
CA ASN A 5 33.87 -0.95 6.71
C ASN A 5 32.67 -0.02 6.57
N ASP A 6 31.56 -0.54 6.05
CA ASP A 6 30.33 0.21 5.78
C ASP A 6 29.70 0.60 7.13
N LYS A 7 30.08 1.81 7.62
CA LYS A 7 29.62 2.40 8.88
C LYS A 7 28.10 2.70 8.90
N THR A 8 27.40 2.40 7.80
CA THR A 8 25.97 2.66 7.69
C THR A 8 25.18 1.62 8.48
N SER A 9 24.48 2.05 9.50
CA SER A 9 23.69 1.15 10.33
C SER A 9 22.57 0.49 9.53
N LEU A 10 22.18 -0.74 9.92
CA LEU A 10 21.05 -1.44 9.30
C LEU A 10 19.78 -0.57 9.32
N LYS A 11 19.55 0.19 10.39
CA LYS A 11 18.42 1.13 10.50
C LYS A 11 18.42 2.16 9.38
N MET A 12 19.55 2.78 9.08
CA MET A 12 19.66 3.77 8.00
C MET A 12 19.42 3.14 6.63
N LYS A 13 19.89 1.92 6.40
CA LYS A 13 19.65 1.18 5.14
C LYS A 13 18.15 0.85 4.97
N LEU A 14 17.49 0.42 6.05
CA LEU A 14 16.06 0.13 6.06
C LEU A 14 15.22 1.40 5.84
N GLU A 15 15.56 2.48 6.52
CA GLU A 15 14.91 3.78 6.37
C GLU A 15 15.00 4.27 4.93
N ALA A 16 16.19 4.27 4.35
CA ALA A 16 16.41 4.66 2.96
C ALA A 16 15.62 3.78 1.97
N ALA A 17 15.62 2.46 2.18
CA ALA A 17 14.87 1.52 1.33
C ALA A 17 13.36 1.78 1.39
N LEU A 18 12.80 1.96 2.59
CA LEU A 18 11.37 2.18 2.79
C LEU A 18 10.91 3.54 2.24
N LEU A 19 11.72 4.59 2.41
CA LEU A 19 11.44 5.91 1.83
C LEU A 19 11.52 5.90 0.31
N ALA A 20 12.56 5.29 -0.26
CA ALA A 20 12.77 5.24 -1.71
C ALA A 20 11.72 4.40 -2.42
N SER A 21 11.17 3.36 -1.78
CA SER A 21 10.22 2.45 -2.40
C SER A 21 8.86 3.09 -2.68
N GLY A 22 8.40 3.99 -1.81
CA GLY A 22 7.06 4.57 -1.86
C GLY A 22 5.92 3.53 -1.81
N ARG A 23 6.22 2.28 -1.43
CA ARG A 23 5.28 1.15 -1.32
C ARG A 23 5.64 0.27 -0.12
N PRO A 24 4.72 -0.56 0.36
CA PRO A 24 5.06 -1.59 1.34
C PRO A 24 6.14 -2.53 0.78
N ILE A 25 7.19 -2.82 1.57
CA ILE A 25 8.23 -3.80 1.26
C ILE A 25 8.13 -4.96 2.25
N TYR A 26 8.22 -6.18 1.73
CA TYR A 26 8.17 -7.39 2.52
C TYR A 26 9.50 -7.62 3.24
N ILE A 27 9.44 -8.18 4.46
CA ILE A 27 10.64 -8.54 5.23
C ILE A 27 11.56 -9.45 4.41
N GLU A 28 10.99 -10.40 3.67
CA GLU A 28 11.76 -11.30 2.79
C GLU A 28 12.49 -10.55 1.67
N GLU A 29 11.84 -9.55 1.06
CA GLU A 29 12.47 -8.71 0.04
C GLU A 29 13.64 -7.92 0.63
N LEU A 30 13.45 -7.30 1.80
CA LEU A 30 14.52 -6.60 2.53
C LEU A 30 15.68 -7.56 2.89
N SER A 31 15.35 -8.76 3.40
CA SER A 31 16.31 -9.80 3.76
C SER A 31 17.17 -10.22 2.55
N ASN A 32 16.53 -10.46 1.41
CA ASN A 32 17.19 -10.89 0.19
C ASN A 32 18.12 -9.81 -0.38
N ILE A 33 17.70 -8.53 -0.34
CA ILE A 33 18.48 -7.42 -0.90
C ILE A 33 19.63 -7.03 0.05
N LEU A 34 19.35 -6.89 1.34
CA LEU A 34 20.33 -6.44 2.32
C LEU A 34 21.24 -7.56 2.83
N LYS A 35 20.93 -8.83 2.51
CA LYS A 35 21.65 -10.02 3.01
C LYS A 35 21.69 -10.09 4.53
N VAL A 36 20.58 -9.75 5.17
CA VAL A 36 20.39 -9.71 6.63
C VAL A 36 19.24 -10.63 6.99
N LYS A 37 19.32 -11.32 8.12
CA LYS A 37 18.28 -12.25 8.57
C LYS A 37 16.96 -11.53 8.87
N PRO A 38 15.79 -12.12 8.57
CA PRO A 38 14.47 -11.51 8.83
C PRO A 38 14.28 -11.03 10.27
N LYS A 39 14.81 -11.77 11.24
CA LYS A 39 14.74 -11.42 12.66
C LYS A 39 15.45 -10.11 12.98
N GLU A 40 16.67 -9.95 12.47
CA GLU A 40 17.48 -8.73 12.67
C GLU A 40 16.83 -7.51 12.00
N ILE A 41 16.19 -7.73 10.82
CA ILE A 41 15.42 -6.69 10.14
C ILE A 41 14.25 -6.25 10.99
N LYS A 42 13.49 -7.20 11.56
CA LYS A 42 12.34 -6.89 12.41
C LYS A 42 12.74 -6.09 13.66
N GLU A 43 13.80 -6.49 14.35
CA GLU A 43 14.34 -5.78 15.52
C GLU A 43 14.77 -4.35 15.17
N ALA A 44 15.41 -4.17 14.01
CA ALA A 44 15.81 -2.84 13.53
C ALA A 44 14.60 -1.97 13.14
N LEU A 45 13.54 -2.55 12.54
CA LEU A 45 12.30 -1.84 12.21
C LEU A 45 11.53 -1.43 13.47
N ASP A 46 11.48 -2.29 14.49
CA ASP A 46 10.88 -1.95 15.79
C ASP A 46 11.60 -0.75 16.45
N SER A 47 12.92 -0.71 16.29
CA SER A 47 13.71 0.45 16.75
C SER A 47 13.43 1.72 15.93
N LEU A 48 13.19 1.61 14.61
CA LEU A 48 12.82 2.75 13.76
C LEU A 48 11.43 3.28 14.11
N LYS A 49 10.50 2.43 14.54
CA LYS A 49 9.14 2.82 14.94
C LYS A 49 9.15 3.89 16.04
N ASN A 50 10.13 3.81 16.95
CA ASN A 50 10.29 4.77 18.02
C ASN A 50 10.80 6.14 17.54
N ILE A 51 11.55 6.19 16.42
CA ILE A 51 12.05 7.42 15.82
C ILE A 51 10.92 8.24 15.20
N TYR A 52 9.96 7.56 14.59
CA TYR A 52 8.77 8.18 13.98
C TYR A 52 7.64 8.33 15.00
N SER A 53 7.93 9.01 16.12
CA SER A 53 6.96 9.37 17.15
C SER A 53 5.97 10.44 16.69
N LYS A 54 5.12 10.93 17.59
CA LYS A 54 4.09 11.95 17.28
C LYS A 54 4.64 13.26 16.69
N ASP A 55 5.90 13.58 16.96
CA ASP A 55 6.52 14.82 16.49
C ASP A 55 7.14 14.71 15.07
N SER A 56 7.03 13.55 14.45
CA SER A 56 7.50 13.34 13.06
C SER A 56 6.33 13.46 12.07
N ALA A 57 6.59 14.11 10.93
CA ALA A 57 5.67 14.14 9.80
C ALA A 57 5.52 12.76 9.11
N LEU A 58 6.45 11.84 9.39
CA LEU A 58 6.46 10.49 8.86
C LEU A 58 5.99 9.49 9.92
N GLU A 59 5.46 8.36 9.46
CA GLU A 59 5.15 7.20 10.30
C GLU A 59 5.63 5.91 9.63
N LEU A 60 6.10 4.95 10.44
CA LEU A 60 6.38 3.59 10.01
C LEU A 60 5.11 2.76 10.20
N VAL A 61 4.53 2.31 9.09
CA VAL A 61 3.33 1.46 9.07
C VAL A 61 3.74 0.01 8.92
N GLU A 62 3.27 -0.83 9.83
CA GLU A 62 3.45 -2.27 9.82
C GLU A 62 2.20 -2.94 9.24
N PHE A 63 2.40 -3.76 8.24
CA PHE A 63 1.43 -4.71 7.71
C PHE A 63 1.80 -6.11 8.22
N LYS A 64 1.06 -7.14 7.85
CA LYS A 64 1.31 -8.50 8.33
C LYS A 64 2.78 -8.93 8.18
N ASP A 65 3.35 -8.77 6.99
CA ASP A 65 4.71 -9.21 6.65
C ASP A 65 5.52 -8.13 5.90
N SER A 66 5.05 -6.88 5.92
CA SER A 66 5.67 -5.78 5.18
C SER A 66 5.60 -4.46 5.94
N TYR A 67 6.46 -3.53 5.56
CA TYR A 67 6.61 -2.23 6.20
C TYR A 67 6.67 -1.13 5.17
N MET A 68 6.20 0.06 5.54
CA MET A 68 6.25 1.25 4.71
C MET A 68 6.47 2.49 5.59
N ILE A 69 7.30 3.40 5.15
CA ILE A 69 7.33 4.76 5.69
C ILE A 69 6.43 5.64 4.82
N ARG A 70 5.52 6.36 5.46
CA ARG A 70 4.62 7.30 4.77
C ARG A 70 4.47 8.59 5.55
N ILE A 71 3.95 9.60 4.87
CA ILE A 71 3.50 10.84 5.51
C ILE A 71 2.23 10.52 6.32
N ARG A 72 2.14 11.08 7.53
CA ARG A 72 0.96 10.94 8.38
C ARG A 72 -0.29 11.39 7.65
N PRO A 73 -1.44 10.68 7.80
CA PRO A 73 -2.68 11.00 7.10
C PRO A 73 -3.16 12.44 7.30
N GLU A 74 -2.99 13.00 8.48
CA GLU A 74 -3.37 14.38 8.81
C GLU A 74 -2.56 15.43 8.04
N LEU A 75 -1.35 15.10 7.60
CA LEU A 75 -0.48 15.97 6.79
C LEU A 75 -0.62 15.72 5.28
N ALA A 76 -1.42 14.73 4.88
CA ALA A 76 -1.64 14.40 3.47
C ALA A 76 -2.15 15.59 2.62
N PRO A 77 -3.06 16.49 3.11
CA PRO A 77 -3.50 17.66 2.35
C PRO A 77 -2.36 18.63 2.01
N VAL A 78 -1.38 18.78 2.92
CA VAL A 78 -0.19 19.62 2.69
C VAL A 78 0.73 18.93 1.71
N ALA A 79 1.07 17.66 1.96
CA ALA A 79 1.95 16.88 1.12
C ALA A 79 1.46 16.78 -0.33
N LYS A 80 0.14 16.64 -0.54
CA LYS A 80 -0.48 16.54 -1.86
C LYS A 80 -0.19 17.73 -2.77
N LYS A 81 0.00 18.93 -2.19
CA LYS A 81 0.32 20.16 -2.96
C LYS A 81 1.72 20.08 -3.59
N PHE A 82 2.61 19.29 -3.01
CA PHE A 82 4.01 19.14 -3.42
C PHE A 82 4.32 17.74 -3.98
N ALA A 83 3.34 16.83 -3.96
CA ALA A 83 3.52 15.46 -4.42
C ALA A 83 3.78 15.38 -5.93
N GLY A 84 4.73 14.54 -6.33
CA GLY A 84 4.95 14.13 -7.70
C GLY A 84 3.85 13.18 -8.23
N LYS A 85 4.17 12.39 -9.26
CA LYS A 85 3.22 11.40 -9.81
C LYS A 85 2.86 10.36 -8.75
N PRO A 86 1.55 10.13 -8.51
CA PRO A 86 1.12 9.12 -7.54
C PRO A 86 1.52 7.71 -8.02
N PHE A 87 1.84 6.82 -7.06
CA PHE A 87 2.22 5.43 -7.36
C PHE A 87 1.06 4.61 -7.96
N LEU A 88 -0.19 5.04 -7.75
CA LEU A 88 -1.37 4.55 -8.45
C LEU A 88 -1.89 5.62 -9.41
N SER A 89 -1.99 5.29 -10.69
CA SER A 89 -2.67 6.18 -11.63
C SER A 89 -4.15 6.34 -11.25
N ARG A 90 -4.77 7.45 -11.66
CA ARG A 90 -6.22 7.65 -11.44
C ARG A 90 -7.06 6.50 -12.00
N SER A 91 -6.66 5.95 -13.16
CA SER A 91 -7.36 4.83 -13.78
C SER A 91 -7.25 3.55 -12.94
N MET A 92 -6.07 3.25 -12.42
CA MET A 92 -5.83 2.10 -11.55
C MET A 92 -6.56 2.26 -10.21
N ALA A 93 -6.55 3.46 -9.62
CA ALA A 93 -7.28 3.77 -8.40
C ALA A 93 -8.80 3.54 -8.55
N LYS A 94 -9.40 3.95 -9.69
CA LYS A 94 -10.81 3.68 -9.98
C LYS A 94 -11.12 2.17 -10.06
N THR A 95 -10.23 1.36 -10.64
CA THR A 95 -10.40 -0.10 -10.68
C THR A 95 -10.31 -0.71 -9.27
N LEU A 96 -9.33 -0.27 -8.47
CA LEU A 96 -9.17 -0.70 -7.09
C LEU A 96 -10.41 -0.34 -6.24
N SER A 97 -10.97 0.86 -6.40
CA SER A 97 -12.19 1.29 -5.69
C SER A 97 -13.40 0.42 -6.04
N LEU A 98 -13.55 -0.01 -7.30
CA LEU A 98 -14.61 -0.96 -7.68
C LEU A 98 -14.43 -2.32 -7.02
N ILE A 99 -13.19 -2.84 -6.96
CA ILE A 99 -12.90 -4.10 -6.27
C ILE A 99 -13.19 -3.95 -4.77
N ALA A 100 -12.83 -2.83 -4.15
CA ALA A 100 -13.10 -2.57 -2.75
C ALA A 100 -14.62 -2.47 -2.45
N TYR A 101 -15.38 -1.87 -3.36
CA TYR A 101 -16.81 -1.65 -3.17
C TYR A 101 -17.64 -2.91 -3.42
N TYR A 102 -17.38 -3.62 -4.53
CA TYR A 102 -18.17 -4.78 -4.98
C TYR A 102 -17.60 -6.11 -4.53
N GLY A 103 -16.32 -6.18 -4.19
CA GLY A 103 -15.60 -7.44 -3.95
C GLY A 103 -16.26 -8.37 -2.92
N PRO A 104 -16.14 -9.68 -3.11
CA PRO A 104 -15.47 -10.34 -4.24
C PRO A 104 -16.16 -10.12 -5.59
N ILE A 105 -15.38 -9.77 -6.63
CA ILE A 105 -15.90 -9.43 -7.96
C ILE A 105 -15.12 -10.19 -9.05
N SER A 106 -15.80 -10.66 -10.09
CA SER A 106 -15.16 -11.36 -11.20
C SER A 106 -14.52 -10.39 -12.20
N ILE A 107 -13.55 -10.90 -12.98
CA ILE A 107 -12.93 -10.12 -14.05
C ILE A 107 -13.93 -9.72 -15.13
N LYS A 108 -14.96 -10.54 -15.37
CA LYS A 108 -16.03 -10.25 -16.35
C LYS A 108 -16.81 -9.00 -15.94
N GLU A 109 -17.30 -8.97 -14.70
CA GLU A 109 -18.01 -7.81 -14.15
C GLU A 109 -17.14 -6.54 -14.09
N LEU A 110 -15.87 -6.67 -13.75
CA LEU A 110 -14.92 -5.56 -13.80
C LEU A 110 -14.74 -5.04 -15.23
N LYS A 111 -14.66 -5.93 -16.22
CA LYS A 111 -14.53 -5.57 -17.63
C LYS A 111 -15.76 -4.82 -18.13
N GLU A 112 -16.96 -5.22 -17.74
CA GLU A 112 -18.20 -4.53 -18.08
C GLU A 112 -18.21 -3.08 -17.57
N LYS A 113 -17.65 -2.85 -16.36
CA LYS A 113 -17.59 -1.53 -15.73
C LYS A 113 -16.42 -0.66 -16.20
N ARG A 114 -15.33 -1.25 -16.69
CA ARG A 114 -14.06 -0.55 -16.92
C ARG A 114 -13.40 -0.83 -18.28
N GLY A 115 -13.94 -1.76 -19.06
CA GLY A 115 -13.34 -2.19 -20.33
C GLY A 115 -12.07 -3.06 -20.13
N SER A 116 -11.29 -3.22 -21.20
CA SER A 116 -10.13 -4.12 -21.24
C SER A 116 -8.94 -3.69 -20.37
N VAL A 117 -8.89 -2.43 -19.93
CA VAL A 117 -7.82 -1.92 -19.06
C VAL A 117 -7.71 -2.67 -17.71
N VAL A 118 -8.77 -3.39 -17.30
CA VAL A 118 -8.79 -4.15 -16.04
C VAL A 118 -7.71 -5.23 -15.98
N TYR A 119 -7.35 -5.85 -17.09
CA TYR A 119 -6.36 -6.93 -17.11
C TYR A 119 -4.97 -6.45 -16.64
N SER A 120 -4.52 -5.29 -17.15
CA SER A 120 -3.26 -4.70 -16.72
C SER A 120 -3.33 -4.19 -15.28
N HIS A 121 -4.47 -3.62 -14.88
CA HIS A 121 -4.68 -3.12 -13.51
C HIS A 121 -4.68 -4.25 -12.50
N ILE A 122 -5.41 -5.36 -12.74
CA ILE A 122 -5.42 -6.52 -11.84
C ILE A 122 -3.99 -7.04 -11.66
N LYS A 123 -3.25 -7.29 -12.74
CA LYS A 123 -1.87 -7.78 -12.66
C LYS A 123 -0.98 -6.85 -11.83
N ALA A 124 -1.12 -5.54 -12.01
CA ALA A 124 -0.35 -4.57 -11.25
C ALA A 124 -0.77 -4.50 -9.78
N LEU A 125 -2.08 -4.53 -9.49
CA LEU A 125 -2.63 -4.48 -8.13
C LEU A 125 -2.33 -5.76 -7.34
N GLU A 126 -2.34 -6.94 -7.98
CA GLU A 126 -1.88 -8.20 -7.36
C GLU A 126 -0.38 -8.16 -7.04
N LYS A 127 0.44 -7.65 -7.97
CA LYS A 127 1.90 -7.51 -7.77
C LYS A 127 2.25 -6.67 -6.55
N ILE A 128 1.49 -5.61 -6.29
CA ILE A 128 1.66 -4.75 -5.10
C ILE A 128 0.79 -5.19 -3.92
N ARG A 129 0.15 -6.37 -4.02
CA ARG A 129 -0.65 -7.05 -3.00
C ARG A 129 -1.80 -6.21 -2.41
N LEU A 130 -2.35 -5.28 -3.18
CA LEU A 130 -3.56 -4.54 -2.76
C LEU A 130 -4.85 -5.31 -3.01
N ILE A 131 -4.81 -6.28 -3.92
CA ILE A 131 -5.90 -7.22 -4.16
C ILE A 131 -5.39 -8.66 -4.10
N LYS A 132 -6.30 -9.58 -3.78
CA LYS A 132 -6.09 -11.03 -3.82
C LYS A 132 -7.08 -11.67 -4.77
N LYS A 133 -6.67 -12.82 -5.32
CA LYS A 133 -7.51 -13.67 -6.14
C LYS A 133 -7.90 -14.91 -5.32
N GLU A 134 -9.17 -15.25 -5.35
CA GLU A 134 -9.72 -16.47 -4.78
C GLU A 134 -10.54 -17.19 -5.85
N GLU A 135 -10.62 -18.49 -5.78
CA GLU A 135 -11.45 -19.28 -6.68
C GLU A 135 -12.73 -19.69 -5.94
N THR A 136 -13.88 -19.28 -6.49
CA THR A 136 -15.19 -19.60 -5.94
C THR A 136 -16.05 -20.20 -7.05
N ASN A 137 -16.52 -21.42 -6.87
CA ASN A 137 -17.33 -22.15 -7.86
C ASN A 137 -16.68 -22.20 -9.26
N GLY A 138 -15.38 -22.47 -9.33
CA GLY A 138 -14.61 -22.51 -10.59
C GLY A 138 -14.39 -21.15 -11.26
N GLN A 139 -14.78 -20.04 -10.60
CA GLN A 139 -14.61 -18.69 -11.11
C GLN A 139 -13.58 -17.90 -10.28
N LYS A 140 -12.71 -17.19 -10.97
CA LYS A 140 -11.73 -16.29 -10.32
C LYS A 140 -12.41 -15.02 -9.85
N MET A 141 -12.39 -14.80 -8.53
CA MET A 141 -12.93 -13.64 -7.86
C MET A 141 -11.79 -12.79 -7.26
N TYR A 142 -11.96 -11.49 -7.27
CA TYR A 142 -10.97 -10.53 -6.78
C TYR A 142 -11.55 -9.72 -5.62
N SER A 143 -10.78 -9.60 -4.55
CA SER A 143 -11.11 -8.80 -3.37
C SER A 143 -9.88 -8.01 -2.91
N VAL A 144 -10.09 -6.95 -2.11
CA VAL A 144 -9.01 -6.22 -1.48
C VAL A 144 -8.38 -7.03 -0.35
N THR A 145 -7.12 -6.76 -0.05
CA THR A 145 -6.37 -7.39 1.04
C THR A 145 -6.43 -6.54 2.31
N ASP A 146 -5.94 -7.08 3.43
CA ASP A 146 -5.74 -6.32 4.66
C ASP A 146 -4.77 -5.15 4.47
N ASP A 147 -3.78 -5.32 3.59
CA ASP A 147 -2.82 -4.27 3.26
C ASP A 147 -3.49 -3.05 2.59
N PHE A 148 -4.56 -3.27 1.81
CA PHE A 148 -5.38 -2.18 1.26
C PHE A 148 -5.99 -1.34 2.39
N PHE A 149 -6.63 -1.96 3.38
CA PHE A 149 -7.29 -1.23 4.48
C PHE A 149 -6.28 -0.42 5.29
N LYS A 150 -5.12 -0.99 5.60
CA LYS A 150 -4.04 -0.30 6.31
C LYS A 150 -3.44 0.83 5.50
N LEU A 151 -3.14 0.59 4.20
CA LEU A 151 -2.50 1.59 3.33
C LEU A 151 -3.36 2.84 3.15
N PHE A 152 -4.66 2.64 2.94
CA PHE A 152 -5.61 3.75 2.72
C PHE A 152 -6.25 4.27 4.00
N ASN A 153 -5.93 3.67 5.15
CA ASN A 153 -6.51 4.00 6.45
C ASN A 153 -8.06 4.02 6.41
N VAL A 154 -8.62 2.97 5.82
CA VAL A 154 -10.07 2.79 5.70
C VAL A 154 -10.55 1.62 6.55
N PRO A 155 -11.82 1.64 7.03
CA PRO A 155 -12.38 0.56 7.84
C PRO A 155 -12.37 -0.79 7.12
N GLN A 156 -12.12 -1.88 7.85
CA GLN A 156 -12.20 -3.25 7.32
C GLN A 156 -13.65 -3.74 7.15
N SER A 157 -14.58 -3.15 7.90
CA SER A 157 -16.02 -3.44 7.74
C SER A 157 -16.51 -3.00 6.37
N LYS A 158 -17.12 -3.94 5.63
CA LYS A 158 -17.61 -3.69 4.26
C LYS A 158 -18.65 -2.56 4.22
N ASP A 159 -19.49 -2.47 5.22
CA ASP A 159 -20.54 -1.45 5.30
C ASP A 159 -19.97 -0.06 5.63
N GLU A 160 -19.02 0.01 6.54
CA GLU A 160 -18.30 1.25 6.85
C GLU A 160 -17.43 1.71 5.70
N LEU A 161 -16.76 0.78 5.01
CA LEU A 161 -15.99 1.08 3.80
C LEU A 161 -16.88 1.69 2.71
N LYS A 162 -18.06 1.10 2.47
CA LYS A 162 -19.02 1.63 1.49
C LYS A 162 -19.49 3.03 1.85
N LYS A 163 -19.80 3.29 3.13
CA LYS A 163 -20.15 4.63 3.63
C LYS A 163 -19.02 5.63 3.41
N THR A 164 -17.79 5.23 3.74
CA THR A 164 -16.60 6.08 3.59
C THR A 164 -16.34 6.41 2.11
N LEU A 165 -16.43 5.43 1.23
CA LEU A 165 -16.25 5.64 -0.21
C LEU A 165 -17.36 6.52 -0.80
N PHE A 166 -18.60 6.34 -0.38
CA PHE A 166 -19.74 7.16 -0.81
C PHE A 166 -19.59 8.62 -0.37
N ASN A 167 -19.22 8.85 0.89
CA ASN A 167 -19.02 10.21 1.42
C ASN A 167 -17.86 10.93 0.70
N ASN A 168 -16.78 10.22 0.38
CA ASN A 168 -15.65 10.78 -0.36
C ASN A 168 -16.03 11.13 -1.81
N LEU A 169 -16.90 10.35 -2.45
CA LEU A 169 -17.39 10.66 -3.80
C LEU A 169 -18.26 11.93 -3.80
N GLN A 170 -19.16 12.08 -2.84
CA GLN A 170 -19.99 13.30 -2.71
C GLN A 170 -19.15 14.55 -2.48
N GLN A 171 -18.07 14.46 -1.68
CA GLN A 171 -17.15 15.58 -1.46
C GLN A 171 -16.37 15.99 -2.71
N LEU A 172 -16.16 15.08 -3.65
CA LEU A 172 -15.50 15.36 -4.93
C LEU A 172 -16.45 15.98 -5.96
N GLU A 173 -17.72 15.64 -5.92
CA GLU A 173 -18.76 16.19 -6.81
C GLU A 173 -19.25 17.58 -6.36
N GLY A 174 -19.23 17.86 -5.05
CA GLY A 174 -19.65 19.16 -4.50
C GLY A 174 -18.59 20.29 -4.62
N LYS A 175 -17.46 20.05 -5.32
CA LYS A 175 -16.38 21.02 -5.55
C LYS A 175 -16.22 21.41 -7.03
N GLN A 176 -17.27 21.31 -7.81
CA GLN A 176 -17.34 21.90 -9.16
C GLN A 176 -18.04 23.26 -9.14
#